data_0deef4b5984ab53691515588a13c4c5d
#
_entry.id   0deef4b5984ab53691515588a13c4c5d
#
_cell.length_a   1.000
_cell.length_b   1.000
_cell.length_c   1.000
_cell.angle_alpha   90.00
_cell.angle_beta   90.00
_cell.angle_gamma   90.00
#
_symmetry.space_group_name_H-M   'P 1'
#
loop_
_entity.id
_entity.type
_entity.pdbx_description
1 polymer ?
#
loop_
_entity_poly.entity_id
_entity_poly.type
_entity_poly.pdbx_seq_one_letter_code
_entity_poly.pdbx_strand_id
1 'polypeptide(L)' 'MKHRAGKARKELEMRKYVCKVCGWVYDPAEHDNVAFEDLPDDWTCPVCGVGKDQFQEA' A
#
# COMPACT_ATOMS: atom_id res chain seq x y z
N MET A 1 14.68 -12.92 18.40
CA MET A 1 15.48 -12.30 17.44
C MET A 1 15.03 -12.56 16.06
N LYS A 2 14.98 -13.77 15.65
CA LYS A 2 14.52 -14.06 14.35
C LYS A 2 13.14 -13.58 14.11
N HIS A 3 12.33 -13.63 15.13
CA HIS A 3 10.99 -13.18 14.95
C HIS A 3 10.92 -11.74 14.65
N ARG A 4 11.83 -11.00 15.20
CA ARG A 4 11.85 -9.60 15.02
C ARG A 4 12.11 -9.22 13.62
N ALA A 5 13.02 -9.90 12.99
CA ALA A 5 13.34 -9.62 11.61
C ALA A 5 12.12 -9.86 10.73
N GLY A 6 11.41 -10.92 11.00
CA GLY A 6 10.22 -11.20 10.24
C GLY A 6 9.16 -10.15 10.42
N LYS A 7 9.03 -9.66 11.63
CA LYS A 7 8.08 -8.63 11.91
C LYS A 7 8.41 -7.35 11.21
N ALA A 8 9.64 -6.94 11.24
CA ALA A 8 10.06 -5.73 10.60
C ALA A 8 9.75 -5.79 9.11
N ARG A 9 10.01 -6.95 8.50
CA ARG A 9 9.72 -7.12 7.12
C ARG A 9 8.25 -6.97 6.83
N LYS A 10 7.43 -7.53 7.69
CA LYS A 10 6.02 -7.44 7.51
C LYS A 10 5.54 -6.02 7.60
N GLU A 11 6.10 -5.25 8.50
CA GLU A 11 5.71 -3.86 8.63
C GLU A 11 6.02 -3.07 7.38
N LEU A 12 7.14 -3.36 6.76
CA LEU A 12 7.50 -2.67 5.53
C LEU A 12 6.52 -2.99 4.42
N GLU A 13 6.06 -4.23 4.37
CA GLU A 13 5.13 -4.65 3.34
C GLU A 13 3.73 -4.13 3.57
N MET A 14 3.43 -3.75 4.81
CA MET A 14 2.08 -3.32 5.16
C MET A 14 1.96 -1.81 5.32
N ARG A 15 2.87 -1.06 4.73
CA ARG A 15 2.81 0.39 4.81
C ARG A 15 1.58 0.93 4.10
N LYS A 16 1.04 1.99 4.65
CA LYS A 16 -0.11 2.64 4.03
C LYS A 16 0.37 3.65 3.00
N TYR A 17 -0.44 3.83 1.98
CA TYR A 17 -0.15 4.79 0.92
C TYR A 17 -1.35 5.68 0.73
N VAL A 18 -1.12 6.93 0.35
CA VAL A 18 -2.20 7.89 0.16
C VAL A 18 -2.18 8.40 -1.26
N CYS A 19 -3.36 8.50 -1.85
CA CYS A 19 -3.52 9.05 -3.19
C CYS A 19 -3.31 10.56 -3.13
N LYS A 20 -2.38 11.07 -3.91
CA LYS A 20 -2.07 12.50 -3.90
C LYS A 20 -3.15 13.32 -4.59
N VAL A 21 -4.04 12.70 -5.29
CA VAL A 21 -5.08 13.40 -6.04
C VAL A 21 -6.37 13.55 -5.23
N CYS A 22 -6.85 12.45 -4.66
CA CYS A 22 -8.12 12.49 -3.94
C CYS A 22 -7.99 12.27 -2.44
N GLY A 23 -6.82 11.84 -1.97
CA GLY A 23 -6.61 11.64 -0.54
C GLY A 23 -7.04 10.28 -0.01
N TRP A 24 -7.45 9.37 -0.88
CA TRP A 24 -7.83 8.04 -0.43
C TRP A 24 -6.59 7.28 0.06
N VAL A 25 -6.75 6.57 1.16
CA VAL A 25 -5.63 5.85 1.76
C VAL A 25 -5.77 4.36 1.48
N TYR A 26 -4.70 3.76 0.97
CA TYR A 26 -4.64 2.33 0.77
C TYR A 26 -4.04 1.70 2.03
N ASP A 27 -4.82 0.87 2.69
CA ASP A 27 -4.38 0.17 3.89
C ASP A 27 -4.33 -1.32 3.57
N PRO A 28 -3.13 -1.92 3.48
CA PRO A 28 -3.04 -3.33 3.13
C PRO A 28 -3.85 -4.24 4.05
N ALA A 29 -3.98 -3.88 5.31
CA ALA A 29 -4.72 -4.71 6.25
C ALA A 29 -6.19 -4.85 5.86
N GLU A 30 -6.72 -3.90 5.11
CA GLU A 30 -8.11 -3.94 4.66
C GLU A 30 -8.25 -4.54 3.27
N HIS A 31 -7.15 -5.01 2.70
CA HIS A 31 -7.15 -5.58 1.36
C HIS A 31 -6.42 -6.92 1.37
N ASP A 32 -6.81 -7.78 2.31
CA ASP A 32 -6.27 -9.14 2.42
C ASP A 32 -4.77 -9.15 2.63
N ASN A 33 -4.25 -8.14 3.31
CA ASN A 33 -2.82 -8.04 3.61
C ASN A 33 -1.96 -8.04 2.37
N VAL A 34 -2.46 -7.43 1.30
CA VAL A 34 -1.69 -7.28 0.07
C VAL A 34 -0.96 -5.95 0.12
N ALA A 35 0.36 -5.99 0.09
CA ALA A 35 1.16 -4.77 0.12
C ALA A 35 0.91 -3.94 -1.11
N PHE A 36 1.02 -2.62 -0.98
CA PHE A 36 0.80 -1.73 -2.11
C PHE A 36 1.74 -2.08 -3.26
N GLU A 37 2.96 -2.47 -2.94
CA GLU A 37 3.94 -2.82 -3.94
C GLU A 37 3.61 -4.11 -4.68
N ASP A 38 2.75 -4.93 -4.10
CA ASP A 38 2.34 -6.18 -4.73
C ASP A 38 1.15 -6.00 -5.65
N LEU A 39 0.57 -4.80 -5.69
CA LEU A 39 -0.53 -4.54 -6.60
C LEU A 39 -0.02 -4.53 -8.04
N PRO A 40 -0.87 -4.92 -9.00
CA PRO A 40 -0.43 -4.92 -10.39
C PRO A 40 -0.13 -3.51 -10.87
N ASP A 41 0.70 -3.42 -11.90
CA ASP A 41 1.11 -2.12 -12.41
C ASP A 41 -0.04 -1.31 -12.95
N ASP A 42 -1.10 -1.97 -13.40
CA ASP A 42 -2.26 -1.28 -13.94
C ASP A 42 -3.34 -1.03 -12.90
N TRP A 43 -3.03 -1.27 -11.63
CA TRP A 43 -3.97 -1.00 -10.57
C TRP A 43 -4.20 0.51 -10.46
N THR A 44 -5.42 0.91 -10.20
CA THR A 44 -5.75 2.33 -10.10
C THR A 44 -6.52 2.59 -8.82
N CYS A 45 -6.54 3.87 -8.44
CA CYS A 45 -7.27 4.29 -7.25
C CYS A 45 -8.76 4.03 -7.46
N PRO A 46 -9.43 3.35 -6.53
CA PRO A 46 -10.84 3.05 -6.69
C PRO A 46 -11.75 4.26 -6.58
N VAL A 47 -11.21 5.39 -6.14
CA VAL A 47 -11.99 6.60 -5.97
C VAL A 47 -11.84 7.54 -7.15
N CYS A 48 -10.60 7.85 -7.54
CA CYS A 48 -10.39 8.81 -8.62
C CYS A 48 -9.78 8.21 -9.89
N GLY A 49 -9.31 6.97 -9.82
CA GLY A 49 -8.86 6.27 -11.02
C GLY A 49 -7.44 6.52 -11.47
N VAL A 50 -6.64 7.25 -10.68
CA VAL A 50 -5.26 7.48 -11.07
C VAL A 50 -4.42 6.24 -10.77
N GLY A 51 -3.26 6.16 -11.40
CA GLY A 51 -2.40 4.99 -11.23
C GLY A 51 -1.59 5.03 -9.96
N LYS A 52 -0.81 3.96 -9.75
CA LYS A 52 0.00 3.83 -8.56
C LYS A 52 1.03 4.94 -8.42
N ASP A 53 1.47 5.51 -9.53
CA ASP A 53 2.48 6.55 -9.50
C ASP A 53 1.98 7.83 -8.85
N GLN A 54 0.69 7.94 -8.62
CA GLN A 54 0.13 9.11 -7.93
C GLN A 54 -0.03 8.87 -6.44
N PHE A 55 0.47 7.77 -5.93
CA PHE A 55 0.41 7.48 -4.51
C PHE A 55 1.76 7.74 -3.86
N GLN A 56 1.71 8.08 -2.59
CA GLN A 56 2.93 8.25 -1.82
C GLN A 56 2.74 7.59 -0.46
N GLU A 57 3.84 7.25 0.17
CA GLU A 57 3.78 6.62 1.47
C GLU A 57 3.18 7.58 2.47
N ALA A 58 2.19 7.11 3.19
CA ALA A 58 1.49 7.95 4.15
C ALA A 58 2.30 8.19 5.42
#